data_1ec7ddc1ca75e2dea1c5e7d80d686e0f
#
_entry.id   1ec7ddc1ca75e2dea1c5e7d80d686e0f
#
_cell.length_a   1.000
_cell.length_b   1.000
_cell.length_c   1.000
_cell.angle_alpha   90.00
_cell.angle_beta   90.00
_cell.angle_gamma   90.00
#
_symmetry.space_group_name_H-M   'P 1'
#
loop_
_entity.id
_entity.type
_entity.pdbx_description
1 polymer ?
#
loop_
_entity_poly.entity_id
_entity_poly.type
_entity_poly.pdbx_seq_one_letter_code
_entity_poly.pdbx_strand_id
1 'polypeptide(L)'
;DELLIYLQNELEYSDLFLFQTSLCTTTGFHVQFPLILAEYTFEEEKDVKEYLALLEDSDGYFQSLADYEALRSRNGYFMEDALATQIAGECENFIESAGSPDSYLITTFDEKLDALTGISDADKSAYKTANQAAVTGHLIKGYRILTDGLKKLTGTNRYQGGLCNYPDGEKYFRYLLNHSLGWSKSVDEYNTLLDSYIRSNLLTMQTLMAKDSSLSSQFNNFSFSITEPAAVLTDLKTKIAADFPQGPDVSYDIKYITEALQDSVSPAMYFLPQLDNLNINSIYINPKDTRSSQLYPTLAHEGYPGHLYQTIFYESTDPDPVRSIFNFG
;
A
#
# COMPACT_ATOMS: atom_id res chain seq x y z
N ASP A 1 18.14 11.44 -17.44
CA ASP A 1 17.27 12.62 -17.71
C ASP A 1 15.95 12.56 -16.94
N GLU A 2 15.28 11.40 -16.84
CA GLU A 2 13.99 11.25 -16.10
C GLU A 2 14.12 11.58 -14.61
N LEU A 3 15.13 11.05 -13.93
CA LEU A 3 15.39 11.37 -12.53
C LEU A 3 15.64 12.88 -12.33
N LEU A 4 16.33 13.53 -13.26
CA LEU A 4 16.57 14.98 -13.19
C LEU A 4 15.25 15.76 -13.30
N ILE A 5 14.38 15.36 -14.21
CA ILE A 5 13.04 15.96 -14.36
C ILE A 5 12.22 15.74 -13.09
N TYR A 6 12.22 14.53 -12.56
CA TYR A 6 11.54 14.21 -11.30
C TYR A 6 12.02 15.11 -10.15
N LEU A 7 13.33 15.17 -9.92
CA LEU A 7 13.91 15.99 -8.84
C LEU A 7 13.68 17.49 -9.06
N GLN A 8 13.67 17.97 -10.31
CA GLN A 8 13.34 19.36 -10.61
C GLN A 8 11.87 19.67 -10.30
N ASN A 9 10.96 18.76 -10.62
CA ASN A 9 9.54 18.89 -10.26
C ASN A 9 9.35 18.90 -8.74
N GLU A 10 10.00 18.02 -8.00
CA GLU A 10 9.95 18.00 -6.53
C GLU A 10 10.47 19.31 -5.92
N LEU A 11 11.54 19.88 -6.46
CA LEU A 11 12.08 21.16 -6.00
C LEU A 11 11.14 22.34 -6.33
N GLU A 12 10.54 22.36 -7.51
CA GLU A 12 9.61 23.43 -7.94
C GLU A 12 8.39 23.52 -7.00
N TYR A 13 7.93 22.38 -6.49
CA TYR A 13 6.74 22.30 -5.64
C TYR A 13 7.06 22.02 -4.16
N SER A 14 8.30 22.19 -3.75
CA SER A 14 8.72 21.92 -2.36
C SER A 14 8.01 22.79 -1.31
N ASP A 15 7.52 23.97 -1.67
CA ASP A 15 6.70 24.84 -0.82
C ASP A 15 5.24 24.33 -0.63
N LEU A 16 4.82 23.34 -1.40
CA LEU A 16 3.49 22.72 -1.30
C LEU A 16 3.48 21.45 -0.41
N PHE A 17 4.57 21.16 0.32
CA PHE A 17 4.69 19.94 1.12
C PHE A 17 3.58 19.74 2.16
N LEU A 18 2.95 20.83 2.63
CA LEU A 18 1.84 20.74 3.58
C LEU A 18 0.55 20.11 3.01
N PHE A 19 0.46 19.97 1.68
CA PHE A 19 -0.63 19.22 1.05
C PHE A 19 -0.41 17.71 1.10
N GLN A 20 0.85 17.26 1.22
CA GLN A 20 1.17 15.85 1.31
C GLN A 20 0.70 15.27 2.63
N THR A 21 0.25 14.03 2.63
CA THR A 21 -0.14 13.31 3.86
C THR A 21 0.44 11.90 3.82
N SER A 22 0.95 11.46 4.96
CA SER A 22 1.40 10.07 5.17
C SER A 22 0.29 9.21 5.79
N LEU A 23 -0.87 9.79 6.03
CA LEU A 23 -2.00 9.14 6.69
C LEU A 23 -3.21 9.09 5.75
N CYS A 24 -3.68 7.90 5.48
CA CYS A 24 -4.96 7.63 4.82
C CYS A 24 -5.44 6.23 5.21
N THR A 25 -6.70 5.93 5.06
CA THR A 25 -7.34 4.71 5.56
C THR A 25 -6.94 3.43 4.83
N THR A 26 -6.24 3.51 3.71
CA THR A 26 -5.87 2.32 2.91
C THR A 26 -4.37 2.12 2.75
N THR A 27 -3.63 3.19 2.48
CA THR A 27 -2.19 3.16 2.21
C THR A 27 -1.40 4.05 3.17
N GLY A 28 -2.03 4.53 4.24
CA GLY A 28 -1.35 5.33 5.27
C GLY A 28 -0.30 4.52 6.01
N PHE A 29 0.74 5.19 6.50
CA PHE A 29 1.85 4.54 7.19
C PHE A 29 1.38 3.64 8.35
N HIS A 30 0.37 4.07 9.11
CA HIS A 30 -0.20 3.28 10.20
C HIS A 30 -0.84 1.94 9.77
N VAL A 31 -1.23 1.82 8.47
CA VAL A 31 -1.72 0.56 7.89
C VAL A 31 -0.56 -0.26 7.32
N GLN A 32 0.38 0.39 6.62
CA GLN A 32 1.47 -0.29 5.92
C GLN A 32 2.56 -0.80 6.86
N PHE A 33 2.88 -0.06 7.92
CA PHE A 33 4.00 -0.40 8.79
C PHE A 33 3.88 -1.77 9.47
N PRO A 34 2.73 -2.17 10.02
CA PRO A 34 2.57 -3.52 10.55
C PRO A 34 2.74 -4.64 9.52
N LEU A 35 2.36 -4.38 8.27
CA LEU A 35 2.56 -5.33 7.18
C LEU A 35 4.05 -5.47 6.84
N ILE A 36 4.77 -4.34 6.76
CA ILE A 36 6.22 -4.34 6.55
C ILE A 36 6.94 -5.12 7.65
N LEU A 37 6.53 -4.94 8.91
CA LEU A 37 7.07 -5.70 10.04
C LEU A 37 6.76 -7.21 9.92
N ALA A 38 5.54 -7.56 9.53
CA ALA A 38 5.16 -8.95 9.34
C ALA A 38 5.95 -9.62 8.19
N GLU A 39 6.33 -8.85 7.18
CA GLU A 39 7.07 -9.33 6.01
C GLU A 39 8.60 -9.27 6.16
N TYR A 40 9.09 -8.60 7.19
CA TYR A 40 10.54 -8.51 7.42
C TYR A 40 11.15 -9.92 7.48
N THR A 41 12.12 -10.20 6.63
CA THR A 41 12.72 -11.53 6.49
C THR A 41 13.90 -11.68 7.43
N PHE A 42 14.04 -12.85 8.06
CA PHE A 42 15.23 -13.22 8.85
C PHE A 42 16.03 -14.29 8.11
N GLU A 43 17.21 -13.95 7.63
CA GLU A 43 18.18 -14.88 7.04
C GLU A 43 19.31 -15.21 8.03
N GLU A 44 19.66 -14.23 8.88
CA GLU A 44 20.70 -14.38 9.91
C GLU A 44 20.34 -13.63 11.21
N GLU A 45 21.10 -13.86 12.27
CA GLU A 45 20.90 -13.21 13.57
C GLU A 45 20.96 -11.68 13.53
N LYS A 46 21.70 -11.12 12.57
CA LYS A 46 21.79 -9.68 12.36
C LYS A 46 20.44 -9.08 12.02
N ASP A 47 19.65 -9.75 11.17
CA ASP A 47 18.32 -9.27 10.75
C ASP A 47 17.35 -9.18 11.92
N VAL A 48 17.45 -10.12 12.86
CA VAL A 48 16.67 -10.09 14.12
C VAL A 48 17.00 -8.86 14.95
N LYS A 49 18.28 -8.49 15.04
CA LYS A 49 18.73 -7.32 15.80
C LYS A 49 18.29 -6.03 15.11
N GLU A 50 18.38 -5.96 13.79
CA GLU A 50 17.96 -4.81 13.01
C GLU A 50 16.43 -4.62 13.07
N TYR A 51 15.66 -5.70 13.01
CA TYR A 51 14.21 -5.66 13.22
C TYR A 51 13.84 -5.12 14.61
N LEU A 52 14.51 -5.59 15.66
CA LEU A 52 14.27 -5.09 17.02
C LEU A 52 14.61 -3.61 17.16
N ALA A 53 15.73 -3.16 16.57
CA ALA A 53 16.10 -1.76 16.55
C ALA A 53 15.06 -0.89 15.81
N LEU A 54 14.51 -1.39 14.68
CA LEU A 54 13.43 -0.72 13.95
C LEU A 54 12.16 -0.57 14.81
N LEU A 55 11.80 -1.61 15.57
CA LEU A 55 10.69 -1.53 16.50
C LEU A 55 10.93 -0.53 17.64
N GLU A 56 12.13 -0.52 18.22
CA GLU A 56 12.50 0.40 19.29
C GLU A 56 12.46 1.87 18.85
N ASP A 57 12.69 2.14 17.55
CA ASP A 57 12.66 3.50 16.98
C ASP A 57 11.26 3.94 16.54
N SER A 58 10.29 3.04 16.52
CA SER A 58 8.94 3.27 15.98
C SER A 58 8.19 4.38 16.69
N ASP A 59 8.26 4.51 18.02
CA ASP A 59 7.57 5.57 18.75
C ASP A 59 8.11 6.97 18.41
N GLY A 60 9.42 7.09 18.11
CA GLY A 60 10.02 8.32 17.60
C GLY A 60 9.49 8.69 16.21
N TYR A 61 9.33 7.72 15.33
CA TYR A 61 8.76 7.95 14.02
C TYR A 61 7.29 8.39 14.08
N PHE A 62 6.46 7.71 14.88
CA PHE A 62 5.05 8.09 15.10
C PHE A 62 4.92 9.47 15.75
N GLN A 63 5.86 9.86 16.62
CA GLN A 63 5.93 11.23 17.13
C GLN A 63 6.17 12.24 16.01
N SER A 64 7.06 11.93 15.07
CA SER A 64 7.32 12.78 13.91
C SER A 64 6.09 12.94 13.03
N LEU A 65 5.29 11.88 12.83
CA LEU A 65 4.01 11.96 12.11
C LEU A 65 3.00 12.86 12.85
N ALA A 66 2.89 12.71 14.16
CA ALA A 66 2.00 13.55 14.96
C ALA A 66 2.43 15.02 14.93
N ASP A 67 3.73 15.29 14.97
CA ASP A 67 4.30 16.65 14.89
C ASP A 67 4.06 17.27 13.52
N TYR A 68 4.15 16.47 12.46
CA TYR A 68 3.84 16.91 11.10
C TYR A 68 2.35 17.26 10.94
N GLU A 69 1.44 16.44 11.44
CA GLU A 69 0.01 16.75 11.44
C GLU A 69 -0.30 18.00 12.29
N ALA A 70 0.39 18.20 13.41
CA ALA A 70 0.30 19.43 14.18
C ALA A 70 0.84 20.65 13.41
N LEU A 71 1.89 20.50 12.59
CA LEU A 71 2.37 21.55 11.70
C LEU A 71 1.32 21.89 10.63
N ARG A 72 0.73 20.88 9.99
CA ARG A 72 -0.35 21.05 9.02
C ARG A 72 -1.54 21.78 9.65
N SER A 73 -1.95 21.37 10.84
CA SER A 73 -3.05 22.02 11.60
C SER A 73 -2.78 23.51 11.88
N ARG A 74 -1.56 23.86 12.35
CA ARG A 74 -1.20 25.29 12.60
C ARG A 74 -1.32 26.14 11.36
N ASN A 75 -1.10 25.57 10.19
CA ASN A 75 -1.23 26.23 8.90
C ASN A 75 -2.64 26.10 8.28
N GLY A 76 -3.56 25.39 8.95
CA GLY A 76 -4.94 25.22 8.49
C GLY A 76 -5.15 24.03 7.54
N TYR A 77 -4.15 23.17 7.33
CA TYR A 77 -4.15 22.06 6.38
C TYR A 77 -4.46 20.70 7.03
N PHE A 78 -4.98 20.70 8.26
CA PHE A 78 -5.37 19.43 8.89
C PHE A 78 -6.44 18.72 8.06
N MET A 79 -6.45 17.41 8.11
CA MET A 79 -7.43 16.58 7.41
C MET A 79 -8.86 16.82 7.91
N GLU A 80 -9.85 16.34 7.17
CA GLU A 80 -11.26 16.36 7.60
C GLU A 80 -11.44 15.55 8.90
N ASP A 81 -12.29 16.05 9.81
CA ASP A 81 -12.50 15.45 11.12
C ASP A 81 -13.01 14.00 11.03
N ALA A 82 -13.82 13.68 10.02
CA ALA A 82 -14.28 12.32 9.78
C ALA A 82 -13.12 11.38 9.46
N LEU A 83 -12.19 11.82 8.61
CA LEU A 83 -11.00 11.06 8.26
C LEU A 83 -10.07 10.88 9.48
N ALA A 84 -9.82 11.94 10.24
CA ALA A 84 -9.01 11.89 11.46
C ALA A 84 -9.61 10.91 12.49
N THR A 85 -10.93 10.91 12.64
CA THR A 85 -11.65 10.02 13.54
C THR A 85 -11.53 8.56 13.08
N GLN A 86 -11.65 8.31 11.78
CA GLN A 86 -11.51 6.96 11.23
C GLN A 86 -10.08 6.43 11.42
N ILE A 87 -9.05 7.21 11.07
CA ILE A 87 -7.64 6.82 11.27
C ILE A 87 -7.34 6.57 12.74
N ALA A 88 -7.83 7.43 13.65
CA ALA A 88 -7.66 7.22 15.07
C ALA A 88 -8.31 5.92 15.55
N GLY A 89 -9.49 5.57 15.02
CA GLY A 89 -10.17 4.31 15.31
C GLY A 89 -9.40 3.09 14.78
N GLU A 90 -8.84 3.17 13.58
CA GLU A 90 -7.96 2.13 13.01
C GLU A 90 -6.72 1.90 13.88
N CYS A 91 -6.10 2.98 14.35
CA CYS A 91 -4.99 2.91 15.30
C CYS A 91 -5.40 2.26 16.64
N GLU A 92 -6.57 2.56 17.17
CA GLU A 92 -7.08 1.95 18.41
C GLU A 92 -7.34 0.45 18.25
N ASN A 93 -7.94 0.03 17.13
CA ASN A 93 -8.15 -1.38 16.80
C ASN A 93 -6.80 -2.13 16.71
N PHE A 94 -5.80 -1.49 16.09
CA PHE A 94 -4.46 -2.06 16.03
C PHE A 94 -3.84 -2.21 17.43
N ILE A 95 -3.95 -1.20 18.31
CA ILE A 95 -3.44 -1.25 19.68
C ILE A 95 -4.05 -2.43 20.45
N GLU A 96 -5.35 -2.67 20.31
CA GLU A 96 -6.05 -3.77 20.98
C GLU A 96 -5.52 -5.13 20.49
N SER A 97 -5.38 -5.30 19.17
CA SER A 97 -4.93 -6.54 18.57
C SER A 97 -3.44 -6.82 18.82
N ALA A 98 -2.58 -5.81 18.67
CA ALA A 98 -1.14 -5.93 18.82
C ALA A 98 -0.68 -6.22 20.27
N GLY A 99 -1.47 -5.81 21.26
CA GLY A 99 -1.18 -6.06 22.67
C GLY A 99 -1.42 -7.52 23.13
N SER A 100 -2.06 -8.34 22.32
CA SER A 100 -2.29 -9.75 22.64
C SER A 100 -1.03 -10.58 22.50
N PRO A 101 -0.79 -11.58 23.38
CA PRO A 101 0.29 -12.57 23.17
C PRO A 101 0.15 -13.35 21.87
N ASP A 102 -1.05 -13.50 21.36
CA ASP A 102 -1.36 -14.19 20.10
C ASP A 102 -1.35 -13.23 18.90
N SER A 103 -0.88 -11.98 19.10
CA SER A 103 -0.72 -11.00 18.03
C SER A 103 0.14 -11.57 16.91
N TYR A 104 -0.28 -11.32 15.66
CA TYR A 104 0.47 -11.79 14.49
C TYR A 104 1.92 -11.26 14.46
N LEU A 105 2.21 -10.07 15.01
CA LEU A 105 3.57 -9.54 15.11
C LEU A 105 4.44 -10.33 16.11
N ILE A 106 3.84 -10.96 17.10
CA ILE A 106 4.55 -11.84 18.04
C ILE A 106 4.71 -13.24 17.39
N THR A 107 3.63 -13.79 16.87
CA THR A 107 3.64 -15.16 16.34
C THR A 107 4.51 -15.30 15.08
N THR A 108 4.42 -14.36 14.14
CA THR A 108 5.27 -14.36 12.92
C THR A 108 6.74 -14.14 13.24
N PHE A 109 7.06 -13.27 14.20
CA PHE A 109 8.43 -13.11 14.68
C PHE A 109 8.98 -14.42 15.26
N ASP A 110 8.19 -15.04 16.13
CA ASP A 110 8.57 -16.30 16.78
C ASP A 110 8.81 -17.41 15.76
N GLU A 111 7.92 -17.57 14.78
CA GLU A 111 8.04 -18.56 13.70
C GLU A 111 9.31 -18.34 12.87
N LYS A 112 9.57 -17.09 12.45
CA LYS A 112 10.76 -16.75 11.67
C LYS A 112 12.04 -16.99 12.46
N LEU A 113 12.07 -16.60 13.72
CA LEU A 113 13.22 -16.80 14.60
C LEU A 113 13.48 -18.28 14.87
N ASP A 114 12.42 -19.08 15.04
CA ASP A 114 12.53 -20.52 15.27
C ASP A 114 13.08 -21.27 14.05
N ALA A 115 12.79 -20.77 12.84
CA ALA A 115 13.32 -21.30 11.58
C ALA A 115 14.83 -21.03 11.39
N LEU A 116 15.39 -19.99 12.05
CA LEU A 116 16.81 -19.71 11.96
C LEU A 116 17.65 -20.77 12.65
N THR A 117 18.72 -21.17 11.96
CA THR A 117 19.75 -22.07 12.49
C THR A 117 20.95 -21.29 13.04
N GLY A 118 21.69 -21.89 13.96
CA GLY A 118 22.92 -21.26 14.49
C GLY A 118 22.72 -20.30 15.66
N ILE A 119 21.47 -20.07 16.09
CA ILE A 119 21.15 -19.28 17.29
C ILE A 119 20.79 -20.24 18.43
N SER A 120 21.33 -20.00 19.64
CA SER A 120 21.02 -20.82 20.80
C SER A 120 19.57 -20.64 21.28
N ASP A 121 18.98 -21.65 21.92
CA ASP A 121 17.63 -21.57 22.49
C ASP A 121 17.52 -20.44 23.53
N ALA A 122 18.59 -20.16 24.26
CA ALA A 122 18.65 -19.07 25.23
C ALA A 122 18.56 -17.71 24.55
N ASP A 123 19.29 -17.52 23.44
CA ASP A 123 19.26 -16.28 22.68
C ASP A 123 17.91 -16.11 21.96
N LYS A 124 17.35 -17.19 21.38
CA LYS A 124 15.99 -17.16 20.81
C LYS A 124 14.96 -16.72 21.86
N SER A 125 15.00 -17.27 23.06
CA SER A 125 14.11 -16.87 24.15
C SER A 125 14.29 -15.40 24.54
N ALA A 126 15.53 -14.91 24.54
CA ALA A 126 15.84 -13.49 24.81
C ALA A 126 15.26 -12.58 23.72
N TYR A 127 15.42 -12.93 22.44
CA TYR A 127 14.86 -12.16 21.32
C TYR A 127 13.32 -12.14 21.30
N LYS A 128 12.65 -13.25 21.61
CA LYS A 128 11.18 -13.29 21.75
C LYS A 128 10.69 -12.34 22.85
N THR A 129 11.39 -12.35 23.98
CA THR A 129 11.09 -11.43 25.09
C THR A 129 11.32 -9.97 24.68
N ALA A 130 12.41 -9.68 23.97
CA ALA A 130 12.73 -8.34 23.47
C ALA A 130 11.68 -7.87 22.44
N ASN A 131 11.24 -8.75 21.52
CA ASN A 131 10.19 -8.41 20.56
C ASN A 131 8.88 -8.03 21.26
N GLN A 132 8.43 -8.84 22.20
CA GLN A 132 7.20 -8.53 22.97
C GLN A 132 7.33 -7.21 23.73
N ALA A 133 8.48 -6.94 24.33
CA ALA A 133 8.76 -5.68 25.02
C ALA A 133 8.77 -4.49 24.05
N ALA A 134 9.38 -4.62 22.88
CA ALA A 134 9.46 -3.58 21.86
C ALA A 134 8.07 -3.27 21.24
N VAL A 135 7.30 -4.30 20.92
CA VAL A 135 5.91 -4.12 20.42
C VAL A 135 5.08 -3.36 21.46
N THR A 136 5.17 -3.74 22.73
CA THR A 136 4.37 -3.11 23.80
C THR A 136 4.90 -1.72 24.17
N GLY A 137 6.22 -1.59 24.30
CA GLY A 137 6.87 -0.39 24.84
C GLY A 137 7.08 0.72 23.81
N HIS A 138 7.21 0.37 22.54
CA HIS A 138 7.53 1.32 21.46
C HIS A 138 6.42 1.37 20.41
N LEU A 139 6.09 0.27 19.74
CA LEU A 139 5.13 0.29 18.66
C LEU A 139 3.74 0.74 19.14
N ILE A 140 3.17 0.07 20.15
CA ILE A 140 1.86 0.45 20.71
C ILE A 140 1.88 1.88 21.27
N LYS A 141 2.98 2.28 21.89
CA LYS A 141 3.18 3.66 22.37
C LYS A 141 3.14 4.64 21.20
N GLY A 142 3.80 4.33 20.08
CA GLY A 142 3.78 5.14 18.87
C GLY A 142 2.37 5.35 18.34
N TYR A 143 1.58 4.28 18.21
CA TYR A 143 0.17 4.37 17.79
C TYR A 143 -0.67 5.22 18.76
N ARG A 144 -0.44 5.14 20.06
CA ARG A 144 -1.12 6.02 21.05
C ARG A 144 -0.74 7.48 20.84
N ILE A 145 0.54 7.79 20.63
CA ILE A 145 1.01 9.14 20.32
C ILE A 145 0.27 9.71 19.11
N LEU A 146 0.18 8.94 18.02
CA LEU A 146 -0.53 9.35 16.82
C LEU A 146 -2.02 9.55 17.08
N THR A 147 -2.68 8.59 17.70
CA THR A 147 -4.11 8.65 18.05
C THR A 147 -4.44 9.88 18.89
N ASP A 148 -3.68 10.10 19.94
CA ASP A 148 -3.86 11.26 20.83
C ASP A 148 -3.57 12.58 20.12
N GLY A 149 -2.58 12.59 19.23
CA GLY A 149 -2.23 13.71 18.37
C GLY A 149 -3.41 14.09 17.46
N LEU A 150 -3.94 13.14 16.70
CA LEU A 150 -5.07 13.35 15.79
C LEU A 150 -6.32 13.84 16.52
N LYS A 151 -6.67 13.22 17.66
CA LYS A 151 -7.83 13.63 18.47
C LYS A 151 -7.73 15.07 18.98
N LYS A 152 -6.53 15.54 19.34
CA LYS A 152 -6.31 16.92 19.80
C LYS A 152 -6.45 17.95 18.67
N LEU A 153 -6.26 17.52 17.41
CA LEU A 153 -6.30 18.38 16.25
C LEU A 153 -7.69 18.43 15.58
N THR A 154 -8.65 17.62 16.01
CA THR A 154 -10.03 17.65 15.52
C THR A 154 -10.61 19.05 15.62
N GLY A 155 -11.29 19.53 14.57
CA GLY A 155 -11.87 20.87 14.50
C GLY A 155 -10.88 21.96 14.07
N THR A 156 -9.64 21.64 13.74
CA THR A 156 -8.63 22.62 13.33
C THR A 156 -8.50 22.80 11.82
N ASN A 157 -9.18 21.98 11.01
CA ASN A 157 -9.25 22.18 9.56
C ASN A 157 -9.94 23.49 9.22
N ARG A 158 -9.26 24.36 8.45
CA ARG A 158 -9.81 25.67 8.04
C ARG A 158 -10.41 25.65 6.63
N TYR A 159 -10.09 24.66 5.82
CA TYR A 159 -10.40 24.62 4.40
C TYR A 159 -11.14 23.34 4.05
N GLN A 160 -12.42 23.29 4.41
CA GLN A 160 -13.27 22.12 4.15
C GLN A 160 -13.71 22.05 2.68
N GLY A 161 -14.01 20.85 2.22
CA GLY A 161 -14.67 20.60 0.94
C GLY A 161 -13.76 20.51 -0.28
N GLY A 162 -12.46 20.25 -0.10
CA GLY A 162 -11.53 19.94 -1.18
C GLY A 162 -10.54 21.05 -1.53
N LEU A 163 -9.59 20.73 -2.40
CA LEU A 163 -8.44 21.57 -2.75
C LEU A 163 -8.80 22.98 -3.24
N CYS A 164 -9.94 23.15 -3.91
CA CYS A 164 -10.38 24.45 -4.40
C CYS A 164 -10.59 25.51 -3.30
N ASN A 165 -10.73 25.09 -2.05
CA ASN A 165 -10.90 25.97 -0.90
C ASN A 165 -9.59 26.29 -0.18
N TYR A 166 -8.49 25.62 -0.53
CA TYR A 166 -7.18 25.85 0.08
C TYR A 166 -6.41 26.97 -0.63
N PRO A 167 -5.66 27.81 0.09
CA PRO A 167 -4.63 28.64 -0.52
C PRO A 167 -3.68 27.73 -1.33
N ASP A 168 -3.30 28.15 -2.53
CA ASP A 168 -2.48 27.35 -3.45
C ASP A 168 -3.04 25.96 -3.83
N GLY A 169 -4.30 25.66 -3.50
CA GLY A 169 -4.92 24.37 -3.83
C GLY A 169 -5.02 24.12 -5.34
N GLU A 170 -5.28 25.18 -6.15
CA GLU A 170 -5.22 25.08 -7.61
C GLU A 170 -3.80 24.78 -8.09
N LYS A 171 -2.78 25.42 -7.51
CA LYS A 171 -1.37 25.16 -7.83
C LYS A 171 -1.00 23.71 -7.53
N TYR A 172 -1.41 23.20 -6.36
CA TYR A 172 -1.18 21.80 -5.99
C TYR A 172 -1.92 20.82 -6.89
N PHE A 173 -3.18 21.11 -7.26
CA PHE A 173 -3.93 20.25 -8.18
C PHE A 173 -3.27 20.19 -9.56
N ARG A 174 -2.76 21.30 -10.08
CA ARG A 174 -1.98 21.31 -11.33
C ARG A 174 -0.69 20.51 -11.22
N TYR A 175 -0.01 20.59 -10.09
CA TYR A 175 1.16 19.76 -9.81
C TYR A 175 0.81 18.26 -9.87
N LEU A 176 -0.27 17.85 -9.22
CA LEU A 176 -0.72 16.44 -9.27
C LEU A 176 -1.04 15.99 -10.70
N LEU A 177 -1.72 16.82 -11.49
CA LEU A 177 -1.99 16.49 -12.89
C LEU A 177 -0.71 16.33 -13.71
N ASN A 178 0.26 17.20 -13.52
CA ASN A 178 1.52 17.15 -14.25
C ASN A 178 2.40 15.99 -13.78
N HIS A 179 2.51 15.81 -12.48
CA HIS A 179 3.41 14.82 -11.88
C HIS A 179 2.85 13.40 -11.97
N SER A 180 1.58 13.20 -11.59
CA SER A 180 0.99 11.85 -11.54
C SER A 180 0.42 11.36 -12.86
N LEU A 181 -0.06 12.28 -13.73
CA LEU A 181 -0.70 11.94 -15.00
C LEU A 181 0.10 12.38 -16.23
N GLY A 182 1.20 13.12 -16.05
CA GLY A 182 1.94 13.70 -17.16
C GLY A 182 1.12 14.69 -18.01
N TRP A 183 0.04 15.26 -17.44
CA TRP A 183 -0.89 16.13 -18.15
C TRP A 183 -0.40 17.57 -18.19
N SER A 184 0.04 18.04 -19.36
CA SER A 184 0.61 19.38 -19.55
C SER A 184 -0.39 20.43 -20.04
N LYS A 185 -1.67 20.05 -20.29
CA LYS A 185 -2.69 20.95 -20.78
C LYS A 185 -3.57 21.52 -19.64
N SER A 186 -4.52 22.37 -19.98
CA SER A 186 -5.44 22.94 -19.01
C SER A 186 -6.41 21.90 -18.40
N VAL A 187 -6.96 22.23 -17.23
CA VAL A 187 -8.02 21.45 -16.58
C VAL A 187 -9.28 21.35 -17.45
N ASP A 188 -9.63 22.42 -18.19
CA ASP A 188 -10.79 22.43 -19.09
C ASP A 188 -10.60 21.47 -20.27
N GLU A 189 -9.40 21.40 -20.84
CA GLU A 189 -9.08 20.41 -21.88
C GLU A 189 -9.15 18.98 -21.33
N TYR A 190 -8.70 18.76 -20.10
CA TYR A 190 -8.80 17.47 -19.44
C TYR A 190 -10.27 17.06 -19.20
N ASN A 191 -11.08 17.97 -18.66
CA ASN A 191 -12.52 17.75 -18.47
C ASN A 191 -13.24 17.47 -19.80
N THR A 192 -12.90 18.21 -20.85
CA THR A 192 -13.46 17.98 -22.19
C THR A 192 -13.13 16.58 -22.70
N LEU A 193 -11.89 16.13 -22.50
CA LEU A 193 -11.45 14.79 -22.87
C LEU A 193 -12.20 13.71 -22.06
N LEU A 194 -12.31 13.86 -20.74
CA LEU A 194 -13.05 12.94 -19.88
C LEU A 194 -14.52 12.85 -20.28
N ASP A 195 -15.18 13.99 -20.50
CA ASP A 195 -16.56 14.03 -20.97
C ASP A 195 -16.75 13.29 -22.30
N SER A 196 -15.81 13.44 -23.23
CA SER A 196 -15.86 12.73 -24.52
C SER A 196 -15.75 11.21 -24.33
N TYR A 197 -14.86 10.73 -23.46
CA TYR A 197 -14.72 9.32 -23.13
C TYR A 197 -15.96 8.77 -22.43
N ILE A 198 -16.48 9.48 -21.43
CA ILE A 198 -17.70 9.07 -20.72
C ILE A 198 -18.87 8.90 -21.71
N ARG A 199 -19.11 9.90 -22.57
CA ARG A 199 -20.17 9.84 -23.57
C ARG A 199 -19.98 8.71 -24.57
N SER A 200 -18.75 8.51 -25.08
CA SER A 200 -18.42 7.44 -26.00
C SER A 200 -18.64 6.07 -25.38
N ASN A 201 -18.17 5.87 -24.13
CA ASN A 201 -18.34 4.61 -23.41
C ASN A 201 -19.81 4.32 -23.09
N LEU A 202 -20.59 5.32 -22.66
CA LEU A 202 -22.02 5.18 -22.43
C LEU A 202 -22.77 4.79 -23.72
N LEU A 203 -22.46 5.44 -24.84
CA LEU A 203 -23.05 5.10 -26.14
C LEU A 203 -22.70 3.67 -26.58
N THR A 204 -21.44 3.28 -26.38
CA THR A 204 -20.98 1.91 -26.66
C THR A 204 -21.75 0.90 -25.81
N MET A 205 -21.85 1.15 -24.51
CA MET A 205 -22.61 0.30 -23.57
C MET A 205 -24.08 0.18 -24.00
N GLN A 206 -24.74 1.30 -24.28
CA GLN A 206 -26.14 1.32 -24.76
C GLN A 206 -26.30 0.52 -26.08
N THR A 207 -25.36 0.68 -27.00
CA THR A 207 -25.36 -0.02 -28.28
C THR A 207 -25.22 -1.54 -28.10
N LEU A 208 -24.33 -1.97 -27.21
CA LEU A 208 -24.14 -3.39 -26.87
C LEU A 208 -25.40 -3.97 -26.21
N MET A 209 -25.98 -3.27 -25.23
CA MET A 209 -27.20 -3.70 -24.56
C MET A 209 -28.42 -3.72 -25.49
N ALA A 210 -28.49 -2.83 -26.47
CA ALA A 210 -29.54 -2.85 -27.49
C ALA A 210 -29.42 -4.03 -28.45
N LYS A 211 -28.19 -4.50 -28.73
CA LYS A 211 -27.92 -5.70 -29.55
C LYS A 211 -28.20 -6.99 -28.80
N ASP A 212 -27.91 -7.02 -27.52
CA ASP A 212 -28.12 -8.17 -26.64
C ASP A 212 -28.61 -7.70 -25.25
N SER A 213 -29.91 -7.80 -25.04
CA SER A 213 -30.56 -7.40 -23.76
C SER A 213 -30.16 -8.29 -22.57
N SER A 214 -29.53 -9.44 -22.80
CA SER A 214 -29.07 -10.33 -21.74
C SER A 214 -27.75 -9.90 -21.11
N LEU A 215 -26.97 -8.99 -21.75
CA LEU A 215 -25.66 -8.56 -21.29
C LEU A 215 -25.67 -8.01 -19.87
N SER A 216 -26.69 -7.26 -19.49
CA SER A 216 -26.80 -6.75 -18.11
C SER A 216 -26.90 -7.90 -17.09
N SER A 217 -27.69 -8.92 -17.40
CA SER A 217 -27.83 -10.10 -16.55
C SER A 217 -26.55 -10.94 -16.54
N GLN A 218 -25.93 -11.12 -17.70
CA GLN A 218 -24.65 -11.84 -17.82
C GLN A 218 -23.57 -11.15 -16.99
N PHE A 219 -23.44 -9.83 -17.08
CA PHE A 219 -22.46 -9.05 -16.31
C PHE A 219 -22.69 -9.19 -14.81
N ASN A 220 -23.93 -9.02 -14.35
CA ASN A 220 -24.25 -9.09 -12.92
C ASN A 220 -24.09 -10.50 -12.32
N ASN A 221 -24.19 -11.54 -13.13
CA ASN A 221 -24.04 -12.93 -12.72
C ASN A 221 -22.72 -13.56 -13.18
N PHE A 222 -21.82 -12.74 -13.73
CA PHE A 222 -20.54 -13.24 -14.20
C PHE A 222 -19.66 -13.73 -13.04
N SER A 223 -19.06 -14.89 -13.24
CA SER A 223 -18.03 -15.43 -12.34
C SER A 223 -16.98 -16.17 -13.17
N PHE A 224 -15.75 -16.10 -12.75
CA PHE A 224 -14.71 -16.93 -13.33
C PHE A 224 -14.86 -18.37 -12.84
N SER A 225 -14.55 -19.33 -13.73
CA SER A 225 -14.60 -20.76 -13.39
C SER A 225 -13.42 -21.20 -12.51
N ILE A 226 -12.31 -20.46 -12.54
CA ILE A 226 -11.13 -20.70 -11.71
C ILE A 226 -11.22 -19.74 -10.53
N THR A 227 -11.24 -20.29 -9.32
CA THR A 227 -11.44 -19.52 -8.08
C THR A 227 -10.32 -19.73 -7.05
N GLU A 228 -9.51 -20.76 -7.23
CA GLU A 228 -8.37 -21.04 -6.35
C GLU A 228 -7.20 -20.15 -6.78
N PRO A 229 -6.59 -19.35 -5.86
CA PRO A 229 -5.61 -18.32 -6.20
C PRO A 229 -4.40 -18.82 -6.99
N ALA A 230 -3.80 -19.92 -6.61
CA ALA A 230 -2.65 -20.49 -7.30
C ALA A 230 -3.01 -20.95 -8.72
N ALA A 231 -4.22 -21.51 -8.90
CA ALA A 231 -4.72 -21.91 -10.22
C ALA A 231 -5.01 -20.68 -11.09
N VAL A 232 -5.53 -19.58 -10.52
CA VAL A 232 -5.74 -18.30 -11.21
C VAL A 232 -4.39 -17.75 -11.73
N LEU A 233 -3.38 -17.67 -10.87
CA LEU A 233 -2.05 -17.15 -11.25
C LEU A 233 -1.39 -18.03 -12.33
N THR A 234 -1.55 -19.35 -12.25
CA THR A 234 -1.06 -20.28 -13.27
C THR A 234 -1.75 -20.08 -14.63
N ASP A 235 -3.07 -19.90 -14.63
CA ASP A 235 -3.86 -19.63 -15.83
C ASP A 235 -3.47 -18.28 -16.45
N LEU A 236 -3.34 -17.24 -15.62
CA LEU A 236 -2.90 -15.91 -16.04
C LEU A 236 -1.49 -15.94 -16.65
N LYS A 237 -0.52 -16.57 -15.98
CA LYS A 237 0.86 -16.75 -16.50
C LYS A 237 0.87 -17.43 -17.87
N THR A 238 -0.03 -18.39 -18.08
CA THR A 238 -0.17 -19.07 -19.37
C THR A 238 -0.77 -18.15 -20.45
N LYS A 239 -1.80 -17.40 -20.09
CA LYS A 239 -2.51 -16.51 -21.03
C LYS A 239 -1.68 -15.35 -21.52
N ILE A 240 -0.89 -14.73 -20.64
CA ILE A 240 -0.07 -13.57 -21.02
C ILE A 240 1.06 -13.92 -21.98
N ALA A 241 1.45 -15.20 -22.12
CA ALA A 241 2.55 -15.63 -22.96
C ALA A 241 2.34 -15.30 -24.46
N ALA A 242 1.10 -15.04 -24.88
CA ALA A 242 0.78 -14.66 -26.26
C ALA A 242 1.03 -13.17 -26.55
N ASP A 243 0.89 -12.31 -25.55
CA ASP A 243 0.82 -10.86 -25.72
C ASP A 243 1.97 -10.12 -25.02
N PHE A 244 2.67 -10.77 -24.10
CA PHE A 244 3.74 -10.19 -23.28
C PHE A 244 5.08 -10.91 -23.51
N PRO A 245 6.21 -10.19 -23.42
CA PRO A 245 7.53 -10.82 -23.47
C PRO A 245 7.69 -11.88 -22.38
N GLN A 246 8.52 -12.88 -22.65
CA GLN A 246 8.83 -13.87 -21.63
C GLN A 246 9.66 -13.24 -20.50
N GLY A 247 9.08 -13.18 -19.31
CA GLY A 247 9.79 -12.77 -18.09
C GLY A 247 10.62 -13.91 -17.48
N PRO A 248 11.49 -13.60 -16.51
CA PRO A 248 12.20 -14.62 -15.75
C PRO A 248 11.23 -15.51 -14.98
N ASP A 249 11.63 -16.75 -14.74
CA ASP A 249 10.87 -17.68 -13.90
C ASP A 249 11.29 -17.48 -12.45
N VAL A 250 10.40 -16.93 -11.66
CA VAL A 250 10.61 -16.65 -10.23
C VAL A 250 9.59 -17.42 -9.38
N SER A 251 9.97 -17.74 -8.16
CA SER A 251 9.03 -18.23 -7.15
C SER A 251 8.25 -17.08 -6.52
N TYR A 252 7.06 -17.39 -6.05
CA TYR A 252 6.24 -16.50 -5.24
C TYR A 252 5.40 -17.30 -4.25
N ASP A 253 5.16 -16.71 -3.09
CA ASP A 253 4.29 -17.25 -2.06
C ASP A 253 2.93 -16.58 -2.08
N ILE A 254 1.87 -17.37 -1.90
CA ILE A 254 0.53 -16.87 -1.67
C ILE A 254 0.29 -16.90 -0.17
N LYS A 255 0.07 -15.72 0.40
CA LYS A 255 -0.18 -15.53 1.82
C LYS A 255 -1.56 -14.95 2.04
N TYR A 256 -2.08 -15.07 3.24
CA TYR A 256 -3.41 -14.55 3.59
C TYR A 256 -3.30 -13.47 4.64
N ILE A 257 -4.05 -12.39 4.43
CA ILE A 257 -4.14 -11.28 5.37
C ILE A 257 -4.75 -11.77 6.69
N THR A 258 -4.12 -11.44 7.80
CA THR A 258 -4.63 -11.74 9.14
C THR A 258 -5.95 -11.04 9.41
N GLU A 259 -6.83 -11.62 10.22
CA GLU A 259 -8.17 -11.10 10.52
C GLU A 259 -8.16 -9.63 10.95
N ALA A 260 -7.18 -9.25 11.76
CA ALA A 260 -7.05 -7.88 12.29
C ALA A 260 -6.87 -6.78 11.23
N LEU A 261 -6.41 -7.14 10.03
CA LEU A 261 -6.11 -6.19 8.93
C LEU A 261 -7.09 -6.29 7.76
N GLN A 262 -7.98 -7.30 7.73
CA GLN A 262 -8.85 -7.57 6.59
C GLN A 262 -9.82 -6.44 6.24
N ASP A 263 -10.19 -5.61 7.21
CA ASP A 263 -11.10 -4.47 6.99
C ASP A 263 -10.42 -3.24 6.37
N SER A 264 -9.08 -3.19 6.44
CA SER A 264 -8.29 -2.02 6.05
C SER A 264 -7.47 -2.22 4.77
N VAL A 265 -7.49 -3.42 4.17
CA VAL A 265 -6.64 -3.72 3.00
C VAL A 265 -7.45 -4.20 1.80
N SER A 266 -6.85 -4.04 0.62
CA SER A 266 -7.39 -4.47 -0.68
C SER A 266 -7.68 -5.97 -0.72
N PRO A 267 -8.50 -6.45 -1.70
CA PRO A 267 -8.76 -7.89 -1.90
C PRO A 267 -7.51 -8.74 -2.12
N ALA A 268 -6.48 -8.17 -2.74
CA ALA A 268 -5.14 -8.74 -2.80
C ALA A 268 -4.11 -7.60 -2.90
N MET A 269 -2.83 -7.92 -2.67
CA MET A 269 -1.71 -7.02 -2.86
C MET A 269 -0.42 -7.80 -3.14
N TYR A 270 0.43 -7.26 -3.99
CA TYR A 270 1.78 -7.75 -4.23
C TYR A 270 2.77 -6.97 -3.35
N PHE A 271 3.63 -7.69 -2.64
CA PHE A 271 4.75 -7.09 -1.95
C PHE A 271 5.99 -7.12 -2.83
N LEU A 272 6.59 -5.95 -3.02
CA LEU A 272 7.86 -5.82 -3.75
C LEU A 272 8.93 -6.70 -3.09
N PRO A 273 9.75 -7.40 -3.88
CA PRO A 273 10.85 -8.20 -3.36
C PRO A 273 11.91 -7.29 -2.73
N GLN A 274 12.79 -7.88 -1.95
CA GLN A 274 13.97 -7.19 -1.47
C GLN A 274 14.84 -6.74 -2.66
N LEU A 275 15.46 -5.55 -2.58
CA LEU A 275 16.27 -5.00 -3.67
C LEU A 275 17.45 -5.89 -4.07
N ASP A 276 17.93 -6.71 -3.15
CA ASP A 276 19.05 -7.64 -3.33
C ASP A 276 18.60 -9.11 -3.54
N ASN A 277 17.30 -9.40 -3.45
CA ASN A 277 16.78 -10.75 -3.63
C ASN A 277 15.41 -10.78 -4.33
N LEU A 278 15.43 -10.70 -5.65
CA LEU A 278 14.24 -10.74 -6.51
C LEU A 278 13.49 -12.09 -6.51
N ASN A 279 14.00 -13.11 -5.86
CA ASN A 279 13.34 -14.42 -5.79
C ASN A 279 12.34 -14.53 -4.63
N ILE A 280 12.31 -13.57 -3.72
CA ILE A 280 11.35 -13.55 -2.61
C ILE A 280 10.19 -12.65 -3.01
N ASN A 281 9.12 -13.24 -3.55
CA ASN A 281 7.92 -12.52 -3.94
C ASN A 281 6.74 -13.02 -3.13
N SER A 282 5.87 -12.12 -2.67
CA SER A 282 4.66 -12.48 -1.94
C SER A 282 3.42 -11.79 -2.52
N ILE A 283 2.36 -12.57 -2.73
CA ILE A 283 1.03 -12.05 -3.06
C ILE A 283 0.13 -12.34 -1.86
N TYR A 284 -0.39 -11.28 -1.25
CA TYR A 284 -1.33 -11.36 -0.15
C TYR A 284 -2.75 -11.35 -0.66
N ILE A 285 -3.59 -12.20 -0.07
CA ILE A 285 -5.01 -12.31 -0.37
C ILE A 285 -5.79 -11.99 0.89
N ASN A 286 -6.76 -11.10 0.75
CA ASN A 286 -7.73 -10.81 1.80
C ASN A 286 -8.85 -11.87 1.74
N PRO A 287 -8.94 -12.79 2.70
CA PRO A 287 -9.96 -13.85 2.66
C PRO A 287 -11.39 -13.33 2.82
N LYS A 288 -11.57 -12.09 3.28
CA LYS A 288 -12.89 -11.45 3.42
C LYS A 288 -13.52 -11.08 2.07
N ASP A 289 -12.73 -10.86 1.02
CA ASP A 289 -13.22 -10.50 -0.32
C ASP A 289 -12.69 -11.44 -1.39
N THR A 290 -13.16 -12.67 -1.37
CA THR A 290 -12.78 -13.73 -2.31
C THR A 290 -13.79 -14.02 -3.41
N ARG A 291 -14.70 -13.06 -3.71
CA ARG A 291 -15.62 -13.22 -4.84
C ARG A 291 -14.84 -13.43 -6.14
N SER A 292 -15.11 -14.53 -6.86
CA SER A 292 -14.36 -14.91 -8.06
C SER A 292 -14.38 -13.84 -9.15
N SER A 293 -15.47 -13.05 -9.24
CA SER A 293 -15.57 -11.94 -10.17
C SER A 293 -14.62 -10.78 -9.87
N GLN A 294 -14.11 -10.69 -8.65
CA GLN A 294 -13.14 -9.68 -8.23
C GLN A 294 -11.74 -10.26 -8.06
N LEU A 295 -11.60 -11.44 -7.46
CA LEU A 295 -10.31 -12.05 -7.18
C LEU A 295 -9.48 -12.30 -8.46
N TYR A 296 -10.10 -12.81 -9.52
CA TYR A 296 -9.39 -13.09 -10.77
C TYR A 296 -8.75 -11.84 -11.39
N PRO A 297 -9.48 -10.71 -11.62
CA PRO A 297 -8.87 -9.49 -12.14
C PRO A 297 -7.91 -8.83 -11.15
N THR A 298 -8.15 -8.96 -9.84
CA THR A 298 -7.19 -8.45 -8.85
C THR A 298 -5.89 -9.24 -8.91
N LEU A 299 -5.93 -10.57 -9.01
CA LEU A 299 -4.71 -11.38 -9.17
C LEU A 299 -4.04 -11.16 -10.53
N ALA A 300 -4.77 -10.72 -11.55
CA ALA A 300 -4.15 -10.26 -12.80
C ALA A 300 -3.38 -8.96 -12.57
N HIS A 301 -3.90 -8.05 -11.74
CA HIS A 301 -3.25 -6.79 -11.37
C HIS A 301 -2.04 -7.02 -10.45
N GLU A 302 -2.15 -7.88 -9.44
CA GLU A 302 -1.06 -8.13 -8.49
C GLU A 302 0.01 -9.09 -9.03
N GLY A 303 -0.38 -10.06 -9.86
CA GLY A 303 0.48 -11.14 -10.34
C GLY A 303 0.87 -11.00 -11.81
N TYR A 304 0.09 -11.61 -12.70
CA TYR A 304 0.36 -11.73 -14.14
C TYR A 304 -0.82 -11.19 -14.99
N PRO A 305 -0.60 -10.14 -15.83
CA PRO A 305 0.65 -9.46 -16.18
C PRO A 305 1.00 -8.23 -15.30
N GLY A 306 0.43 -8.13 -14.11
CA GLY A 306 0.51 -6.96 -13.24
C GLY A 306 1.84 -6.78 -12.51
N HIS A 307 1.76 -6.33 -11.27
CA HIS A 307 2.90 -5.86 -10.48
C HIS A 307 4.06 -6.85 -10.38
N LEU A 308 3.78 -8.12 -10.04
CA LEU A 308 4.83 -9.14 -9.94
C LEU A 308 5.57 -9.31 -11.29
N TYR A 309 4.83 -9.49 -12.38
CA TYR A 309 5.45 -9.66 -13.70
C TYR A 309 6.24 -8.40 -14.11
N GLN A 310 5.65 -7.21 -13.94
CA GLN A 310 6.29 -5.93 -14.28
C GLN A 310 7.61 -5.76 -13.52
N THR A 311 7.60 -5.97 -12.20
CA THR A 311 8.77 -5.80 -11.34
C THR A 311 9.90 -6.75 -11.74
N ILE A 312 9.63 -8.06 -11.80
CA ILE A 312 10.67 -9.05 -12.12
C ILE A 312 11.18 -8.91 -13.56
N PHE A 313 10.31 -8.55 -14.51
CA PHE A 313 10.72 -8.31 -15.88
C PHE A 313 11.62 -7.09 -15.97
N TYR A 314 11.24 -5.98 -15.35
CA TYR A 314 12.02 -4.75 -15.34
C TYR A 314 13.40 -4.96 -14.72
N GLU A 315 13.46 -5.54 -13.53
CA GLU A 315 14.72 -5.80 -12.83
C GLU A 315 15.62 -6.78 -13.60
N SER A 316 15.04 -7.74 -14.34
CA SER A 316 15.81 -8.65 -15.19
C SER A 316 16.51 -7.96 -16.39
N THR A 317 16.17 -6.71 -16.67
CA THR A 317 16.84 -5.91 -17.72
C THR A 317 18.13 -5.24 -17.23
N ASP A 318 18.54 -5.47 -15.99
CA ASP A 318 19.70 -4.84 -15.34
C ASP A 318 19.62 -3.30 -15.42
N PRO A 319 18.56 -2.69 -14.88
CA PRO A 319 18.39 -1.24 -14.91
C PRO A 319 19.49 -0.54 -14.10
N ASP A 320 19.68 0.76 -14.35
CA ASP A 320 20.54 1.59 -13.51
C ASP A 320 20.06 1.48 -12.04
N PRO A 321 20.94 1.21 -11.06
CA PRO A 321 20.55 1.01 -9.65
C PRO A 321 19.67 2.13 -9.07
N VAL A 322 19.80 3.35 -9.57
CA VAL A 322 18.95 4.46 -9.15
C VAL A 322 17.49 4.24 -9.52
N ARG A 323 17.22 3.47 -10.60
CA ARG A 323 15.85 3.18 -11.05
C ARG A 323 15.17 2.10 -10.21
N SER A 324 15.93 1.20 -9.59
CA SER A 324 15.40 0.22 -8.64
C SER A 324 14.98 0.86 -7.31
N ILE A 325 15.61 2.00 -6.94
CA ILE A 325 15.25 2.77 -5.75
C ILE A 325 14.06 3.69 -5.99
N PHE A 326 14.01 4.32 -7.17
CA PHE A 326 12.91 5.20 -7.57
C PHE A 326 11.95 4.45 -8.51
N ASN A 327 10.93 3.82 -7.93
CA ASN A 327 9.88 3.18 -8.72
C ASN A 327 8.91 4.25 -9.24
N PHE A 328 8.94 4.49 -10.55
CA PHE A 328 8.14 5.51 -11.22
C PHE A 328 6.83 4.99 -11.83
N GLY A 329 6.39 3.79 -11.49
CA GLY A 329 5.18 3.31 -12.16
C GLY A 329 4.48 2.16 -11.52
#